data_6ddd0d955f8e454240b9d65753769edb
#
_entry.id   6ddd0d955f8e454240b9d65753769edb
#
_cell.length_a   1.000
_cell.length_b   1.000
_cell.length_c   1.000
_cell.angle_alpha   90.00
_cell.angle_beta   90.00
_cell.angle_gamma   90.00
#
_symmetry.space_group_name_H-M   'P 1'
#
loop_
_entity.id
_entity.type
_entity.pdbx_description
1 polymer ?
#
loop_
_entity_poly.entity_id
_entity_poly.type
_entity_poly.pdbx_seq_one_letter_code
_entity_poly.pdbx_strand_id
1 'polypeptide(L)'
;IKAIILIESLPAVFQMEEMLFALGEYAAGLNAARWDLKASILEYVMHDENFVWPDRFDVTIQNTEFMSNIFRRLVAICLKHNAVPIGGMATALPSRDEEVNIEAAKSIKADKEWEANQGFLRAWVAHIYHMDPAAEPFKKLRESGWEPSEDMKNPDNYPVKIENPTGKLTKEGTRQNVRTLLEYVEGWLNGRGAKGIDRLAGRPGKRPALMEDLATARISTGQIAQRIIHKSVAEDTEEQHNTNTKEE
;
A
#
# COMPACT_ATOMS: atom_id res chain seq x y z
N ILE A 1 -10.31 20.12 17.52
CA ILE A 1 -10.15 19.21 16.37
C ILE A 1 -8.69 18.84 16.27
N LYS A 2 -8.38 17.59 15.95
CA LYS A 2 -7.03 17.10 15.70
C LYS A 2 -6.99 16.51 14.30
N ALA A 3 -5.85 16.66 13.61
CA ALA A 3 -5.63 16.18 12.25
C ALA A 3 -4.58 15.07 12.21
N ILE A 4 -4.81 14.09 11.34
CA ILE A 4 -3.86 13.05 10.97
C ILE A 4 -3.66 13.20 9.47
N ILE A 5 -2.40 13.41 9.03
CA ILE A 5 -2.09 13.55 7.62
C ILE A 5 -1.74 12.19 7.03
N LEU A 6 -2.31 11.85 5.87
CA LEU A 6 -1.89 10.71 5.08
C LEU A 6 -0.61 11.07 4.30
N ILE A 7 0.40 10.27 4.46
CA ILE A 7 1.63 10.36 3.66
C ILE A 7 1.45 9.46 2.44
N GLU A 8 0.92 10.05 1.37
CA GLU A 8 0.46 9.33 0.19
C GLU A 8 1.08 9.83 -1.13
N SER A 9 2.03 10.75 -1.05
CA SER A 9 2.78 11.20 -2.20
C SER A 9 4.27 11.25 -1.90
N LEU A 10 5.10 11.08 -2.92
CA LEU A 10 6.55 11.12 -2.76
C LEU A 10 7.06 12.45 -2.18
N PRO A 11 6.58 13.64 -2.59
CA PRO A 11 6.95 14.89 -1.93
C PRO A 11 6.61 14.92 -0.45
N ALA A 12 5.45 14.40 -0.05
CA ALA A 12 5.03 14.35 1.35
C ALA A 12 5.99 13.53 2.23
N VAL A 13 6.62 12.48 1.68
CA VAL A 13 7.62 11.67 2.39
C VAL A 13 8.79 12.52 2.90
N PHE A 14 9.20 13.53 2.14
CA PHE A 14 10.32 14.40 2.48
C PHE A 14 9.91 15.64 3.29
N GLN A 15 8.61 15.83 3.53
CA GLN A 15 8.06 17.01 4.24
C GLN A 15 7.27 16.63 5.50
N MET A 16 7.45 15.42 6.02
CA MET A 16 6.67 14.93 7.17
C MET A 16 6.85 15.79 8.43
N GLU A 17 8.07 16.23 8.74
CA GLU A 17 8.33 17.08 9.91
C GLU A 17 7.73 18.47 9.74
N GLU A 18 7.88 19.07 8.56
CA GLU A 18 7.32 20.38 8.23
C GLU A 18 5.78 20.36 8.31
N MET A 19 5.14 19.28 7.90
CA MET A 19 3.69 19.12 8.01
C MET A 19 3.24 19.07 9.47
N LEU A 20 3.93 18.28 10.32
CA LEU A 20 3.62 18.25 11.76
C LEU A 20 3.85 19.62 12.41
N PHE A 21 4.94 20.30 12.07
CA PHE A 21 5.23 21.64 12.56
C PHE A 21 4.17 22.65 12.13
N ALA A 22 3.76 22.65 10.86
CA ALA A 22 2.74 23.56 10.33
C ALA A 22 1.37 23.37 10.98
N LEU A 23 1.01 22.14 11.33
CA LEU A 23 -0.23 21.84 12.05
C LEU A 23 -0.19 22.27 13.54
N GLY A 24 1.00 22.35 14.14
CA GLY A 24 1.17 22.75 15.53
C GLY A 24 0.28 21.96 16.49
N GLU A 25 -0.52 22.65 17.28
CA GLU A 25 -1.43 22.04 18.26
C GLU A 25 -2.51 21.12 17.63
N TYR A 26 -2.80 21.26 16.35
CA TYR A 26 -3.77 20.42 15.66
C TYR A 26 -3.18 19.07 15.20
N ALA A 27 -1.87 18.92 15.20
CA ALA A 27 -1.22 17.66 14.82
C ALA A 27 -1.57 16.53 15.79
N ALA A 28 -2.12 15.43 15.28
CA ALA A 28 -2.28 14.19 16.03
C ALA A 28 -1.26 13.15 15.62
N GLY A 29 -0.92 13.09 14.35
CA GLY A 29 0.01 12.11 13.83
C GLY A 29 0.06 12.05 12.30
N LEU A 30 0.77 11.04 11.80
CA LEU A 30 0.87 10.74 10.39
C LEU A 30 0.35 9.33 10.12
N ASN A 31 -0.21 9.13 8.95
CA ASN A 31 -0.72 7.84 8.50
C ASN A 31 0.05 7.36 7.26
N ALA A 32 0.49 6.11 7.28
CA ALA A 32 1.19 5.50 6.17
C ALA A 32 0.21 5.03 5.10
N ALA A 33 0.11 5.74 3.98
CA ALA A 33 -0.61 5.29 2.81
C ALA A 33 0.19 4.23 2.03
N ARG A 34 -0.49 3.42 1.24
CA ARG A 34 0.13 2.32 0.48
C ARG A 34 -0.02 2.49 -1.01
N TRP A 35 -1.24 2.42 -1.53
CA TRP A 35 -1.47 2.41 -2.98
C TRP A 35 -1.22 3.77 -3.62
N ASP A 36 -1.72 4.85 -3.03
CA ASP A 36 -1.43 6.20 -3.52
C ASP A 36 0.05 6.53 -3.47
N LEU A 37 0.74 6.16 -2.39
CA LEU A 37 2.18 6.36 -2.28
C LEU A 37 2.94 5.59 -3.37
N LYS A 38 2.59 4.32 -3.60
CA LYS A 38 3.18 3.52 -4.69
C LYS A 38 2.90 4.14 -6.05
N ALA A 39 1.68 4.61 -6.28
CA ALA A 39 1.31 5.28 -7.53
C ALA A 39 2.14 6.55 -7.74
N SER A 40 2.32 7.37 -6.70
CA SER A 40 3.13 8.58 -6.74
C SER A 40 4.61 8.29 -7.07
N ILE A 41 5.17 7.23 -6.47
CA ILE A 41 6.55 6.80 -6.77
C ILE A 41 6.66 6.30 -8.20
N LEU A 42 5.72 5.45 -8.63
CA LEU A 42 5.68 4.93 -9.99
C LEU A 42 5.60 6.06 -11.04
N GLU A 43 4.75 7.04 -10.80
CA GLU A 43 4.64 8.22 -11.67
C GLU A 43 5.93 9.03 -11.75
N TYR A 44 6.66 9.13 -10.63
CA TYR A 44 7.95 9.81 -10.60
C TYR A 44 9.00 9.12 -11.46
N VAL A 45 9.05 7.78 -11.46
CA VAL A 45 10.02 6.98 -12.23
C VAL A 45 9.48 6.49 -13.57
N MET A 46 8.28 6.86 -13.97
CA MET A 46 7.55 6.30 -15.09
C MET A 46 8.32 6.31 -16.42
N HIS A 47 9.12 7.35 -16.66
CA HIS A 47 9.84 7.55 -17.92
C HIS A 47 11.27 6.99 -17.91
N ASP A 48 11.72 6.41 -16.78
CA ASP A 48 13.05 5.80 -16.68
C ASP A 48 12.93 4.29 -16.98
N GLU A 49 13.59 3.85 -18.05
CA GLU A 49 13.58 2.45 -18.50
C GLU A 49 14.21 1.49 -17.49
N ASN A 50 15.06 1.99 -16.59
CA ASN A 50 15.67 1.18 -15.53
C ASN A 50 14.73 0.91 -14.36
N PHE A 51 13.56 1.56 -14.31
CA PHE A 51 12.59 1.49 -13.23
C PHE A 51 11.24 0.92 -13.65
N VAL A 52 11.23 -0.03 -14.57
CA VAL A 52 9.97 -0.70 -14.93
C VAL A 52 9.54 -1.64 -13.82
N TRP A 53 8.44 -1.31 -13.18
CA TRP A 53 7.97 -2.03 -12.00
C TRP A 53 7.36 -3.40 -12.35
N PRO A 54 7.66 -4.43 -11.52
CA PRO A 54 7.02 -5.74 -11.61
C PRO A 54 5.53 -5.64 -11.26
N ASP A 55 4.84 -6.77 -11.24
CA ASP A 55 3.43 -6.82 -10.89
C ASP A 55 3.18 -6.19 -9.53
N ARG A 56 2.22 -5.27 -9.43
CA ARG A 56 2.02 -4.42 -8.24
C ARG A 56 1.78 -5.20 -6.94
N PHE A 57 1.30 -6.43 -7.04
CA PHE A 57 1.08 -7.29 -5.89
C PHE A 57 2.36 -7.97 -5.39
N ASP A 58 3.41 -8.01 -6.21
CA ASP A 58 4.73 -8.49 -5.81
C ASP A 58 5.52 -7.41 -5.07
N VAL A 59 5.19 -6.13 -5.28
CA VAL A 59 5.79 -4.99 -4.58
C VAL A 59 5.10 -4.78 -3.24
N THR A 60 5.61 -5.40 -2.19
CA THR A 60 5.09 -5.20 -0.82
C THR A 60 5.94 -4.22 -0.03
N ILE A 61 5.38 -3.70 1.06
CA ILE A 61 6.14 -2.84 1.97
C ILE A 61 7.32 -3.61 2.58
N GLN A 62 7.10 -4.88 2.90
CA GLN A 62 8.05 -5.73 3.60
C GLN A 62 9.22 -6.19 2.72
N ASN A 63 9.00 -6.39 1.42
CA ASN A 63 10.04 -6.89 0.50
C ASN A 63 10.73 -5.78 -0.32
N THR A 64 10.34 -4.53 -0.10
CA THR A 64 10.90 -3.38 -0.82
C THR A 64 11.54 -2.43 0.19
N GLU A 65 12.87 -2.37 0.20
CA GLU A 65 13.62 -1.68 1.25
C GLU A 65 13.26 -0.21 1.38
N PHE A 66 13.22 0.54 0.28
CA PHE A 66 12.88 1.96 0.36
C PHE A 66 11.44 2.20 0.85
N MET A 67 10.50 1.28 0.56
CA MET A 67 9.13 1.35 1.09
C MET A 67 9.12 1.07 2.60
N SER A 68 9.84 0.05 3.05
CA SER A 68 10.02 -0.20 4.48
C SER A 68 10.64 1.01 5.19
N ASN A 69 11.64 1.64 4.57
CA ASN A 69 12.31 2.81 5.13
C ASN A 69 11.39 4.04 5.18
N ILE A 70 10.51 4.25 4.20
CA ILE A 70 9.48 5.29 4.28
C ILE A 70 8.60 5.09 5.51
N PHE A 71 8.15 3.87 5.76
CA PHE A 71 7.30 3.53 6.91
C PHE A 71 8.05 3.73 8.25
N ARG A 72 9.28 3.25 8.34
CA ARG A 72 10.14 3.44 9.52
C ARG A 72 10.47 4.90 9.76
N ARG A 73 10.75 5.67 8.70
CA ARG A 73 10.98 7.11 8.78
C ARG A 73 9.77 7.86 9.31
N LEU A 74 8.55 7.49 8.86
CA LEU A 74 7.30 8.05 9.39
C LEU A 74 7.17 7.78 10.89
N VAL A 75 7.44 6.54 11.32
CA VAL A 75 7.44 6.17 12.75
C VAL A 75 8.46 7.02 13.51
N ALA A 76 9.70 7.10 13.03
CA ALA A 76 10.76 7.85 13.68
C ALA A 76 10.39 9.33 13.87
N ILE A 77 9.86 9.96 12.83
CA ILE A 77 9.41 11.36 12.88
C ILE A 77 8.26 11.52 13.88
N CYS A 78 7.26 10.64 13.85
CA CYS A 78 6.16 10.70 14.81
C CYS A 78 6.66 10.54 16.26
N LEU A 79 7.53 9.57 16.52
CA LEU A 79 8.08 9.34 17.87
C LEU A 79 8.93 10.52 18.35
N LYS A 80 9.76 11.09 17.48
CA LYS A 80 10.58 12.28 17.78
C LYS A 80 9.72 13.49 18.21
N HIS A 81 8.54 13.64 17.63
CA HIS A 81 7.65 14.78 17.87
C HIS A 81 6.43 14.45 18.75
N ASN A 82 6.42 13.32 19.44
CA ASN A 82 5.29 12.85 20.27
C ASN A 82 3.95 12.80 19.50
N ALA A 83 4.01 12.54 18.20
CA ALA A 83 2.87 12.32 17.33
C ALA A 83 2.56 10.81 17.20
N VAL A 84 1.36 10.47 16.75
CA VAL A 84 0.94 9.07 16.62
C VAL A 84 1.27 8.53 15.24
N PRO A 85 2.14 7.51 15.11
CA PRO A 85 2.32 6.81 13.84
C PRO A 85 1.18 5.82 13.62
N ILE A 86 0.47 5.96 12.50
CA ILE A 86 -0.66 5.12 12.13
C ILE A 86 -0.30 4.33 10.87
N GLY A 87 -0.40 3.01 10.96
CA GLY A 87 -0.14 2.10 9.86
C GLY A 87 -1.22 2.14 8.77
N GLY A 88 -1.03 1.36 7.73
CA GLY A 88 -1.91 1.33 6.58
C GLY A 88 -3.26 0.66 6.84
N MET A 89 -4.20 0.87 5.91
CA MET A 89 -5.50 0.20 5.91
C MET A 89 -5.36 -1.28 5.56
N ALA A 90 -6.00 -2.15 6.35
CA ALA A 90 -6.26 -3.51 5.94
C ALA A 90 -7.49 -3.52 5.01
N THR A 91 -7.27 -3.91 3.76
CA THR A 91 -8.26 -3.73 2.67
C THR A 91 -9.22 -4.89 2.47
N ALA A 92 -9.03 -6.02 3.16
CA ALA A 92 -9.89 -7.17 3.04
C ALA A 92 -11.33 -6.88 3.48
N LEU A 93 -12.28 -7.37 2.69
CA LEU A 93 -13.70 -7.30 2.97
C LEU A 93 -14.21 -8.65 3.52
N PRO A 94 -15.22 -8.66 4.40
CA PRO A 94 -15.80 -9.88 4.89
C PRO A 94 -16.52 -10.64 3.76
N SER A 95 -16.46 -11.97 3.85
CA SER A 95 -17.13 -12.91 2.95
C SER A 95 -18.25 -13.66 3.69
N ARG A 96 -19.16 -14.28 2.92
CA ARG A 96 -20.09 -15.26 3.45
C ARG A 96 -19.42 -16.61 3.72
N ASP A 97 -18.26 -16.83 3.14
CA ASP A 97 -17.43 -18.03 3.34
C ASP A 97 -16.48 -17.77 4.52
N GLU A 98 -16.63 -18.59 5.56
CA GLU A 98 -15.84 -18.46 6.79
C GLU A 98 -14.36 -18.79 6.59
N GLU A 99 -14.02 -19.69 5.67
CA GLU A 99 -12.62 -19.98 5.36
C GLU A 99 -11.91 -18.75 4.79
N VAL A 100 -12.61 -17.96 3.96
CA VAL A 100 -12.11 -16.70 3.41
C VAL A 100 -11.89 -15.67 4.52
N ASN A 101 -12.79 -15.60 5.51
CA ASN A 101 -12.64 -14.68 6.65
C ASN A 101 -11.45 -15.07 7.53
N ILE A 102 -11.25 -16.37 7.76
CA ILE A 102 -10.09 -16.88 8.53
C ILE A 102 -8.77 -16.51 7.83
N GLU A 103 -8.68 -16.73 6.53
CA GLU A 103 -7.48 -16.37 5.76
C GLU A 103 -7.25 -14.85 5.71
N ALA A 104 -8.32 -14.05 5.59
CA ALA A 104 -8.26 -12.60 5.70
C ALA A 104 -7.70 -12.16 7.06
N ALA A 105 -8.23 -12.72 8.15
CA ALA A 105 -7.79 -12.41 9.51
C ALA A 105 -6.31 -12.75 9.74
N LYS A 106 -5.83 -13.91 9.26
CA LYS A 106 -4.42 -14.29 9.32
C LYS A 106 -3.52 -13.29 8.58
N SER A 107 -3.89 -12.93 7.36
CA SER A 107 -3.14 -11.98 6.54
C SER A 107 -3.11 -10.59 7.17
N ILE A 108 -4.24 -10.11 7.70
CA ILE A 108 -4.34 -8.83 8.39
C ILE A 108 -3.47 -8.84 9.64
N LYS A 109 -3.54 -9.89 10.45
CA LYS A 109 -2.74 -10.01 11.67
C LYS A 109 -1.24 -9.97 11.36
N ALA A 110 -0.77 -10.76 10.40
CA ALA A 110 0.65 -10.77 10.00
C ALA A 110 1.13 -9.39 9.51
N ASP A 111 0.30 -8.69 8.72
CA ASP A 111 0.59 -7.33 8.27
C ASP A 111 0.69 -6.34 9.44
N LYS A 112 -0.25 -6.42 10.41
CA LYS A 112 -0.25 -5.53 11.57
C LYS A 112 0.81 -5.89 12.61
N GLU A 113 1.22 -7.15 12.70
CA GLU A 113 2.39 -7.58 13.48
C GLU A 113 3.66 -6.94 12.95
N TRP A 114 3.84 -6.92 11.61
CA TRP A 114 4.96 -6.22 11.02
C TRP A 114 4.93 -4.73 11.36
N GLU A 115 3.79 -4.04 11.16
CA GLU A 115 3.64 -2.63 11.49
C GLU A 115 3.93 -2.35 12.98
N ALA A 116 3.36 -3.13 13.88
CA ALA A 116 3.58 -3.00 15.32
C ALA A 116 5.08 -3.13 15.67
N ASN A 117 5.78 -4.11 15.08
CA ASN A 117 7.21 -4.31 15.26
C ASN A 117 8.08 -3.19 14.68
N GLN A 118 7.55 -2.39 13.74
CA GLN A 118 8.22 -1.17 13.28
C GLN A 118 7.94 0.05 14.19
N GLY A 119 7.08 -0.08 15.20
CA GLY A 119 6.75 0.99 16.13
C GLY A 119 5.49 1.77 15.79
N PHE A 120 4.67 1.30 14.85
CA PHE A 120 3.32 1.84 14.67
C PHE A 120 2.47 1.56 15.90
N LEU A 121 1.66 2.54 16.30
CA LEU A 121 0.82 2.42 17.49
C LEU A 121 -0.63 2.09 17.15
N ARG A 122 -1.04 2.28 15.91
CA ARG A 122 -2.39 2.11 15.41
C ARG A 122 -2.37 1.76 13.92
N ALA A 123 -3.51 1.27 13.45
CA ALA A 123 -3.80 1.07 12.03
C ALA A 123 -5.31 1.25 11.79
N TRP A 124 -5.77 1.01 10.57
CA TRP A 124 -7.17 1.06 10.22
C TRP A 124 -7.57 -0.08 9.29
N VAL A 125 -8.86 -0.25 9.12
CA VAL A 125 -9.46 -1.34 8.35
C VAL A 125 -10.53 -0.78 7.40
N ALA A 126 -10.68 -1.42 6.25
CA ALA A 126 -11.75 -1.07 5.30
C ALA A 126 -13.14 -1.47 5.83
N HIS A 127 -13.22 -2.46 6.69
CA HIS A 127 -14.49 -2.93 7.25
C HIS A 127 -14.37 -3.30 8.73
N ILE A 128 -15.34 -2.87 9.53
CA ILE A 128 -15.41 -3.06 10.98
C ILE A 128 -15.26 -4.55 11.41
N TYR A 129 -15.68 -5.48 10.59
CA TYR A 129 -15.55 -6.92 10.84
C TYR A 129 -14.11 -7.36 11.17
N HIS A 130 -13.11 -6.66 10.62
CA HIS A 130 -11.71 -7.00 10.78
C HIS A 130 -10.98 -6.15 11.84
N MET A 131 -11.70 -5.42 12.69
CA MET A 131 -11.07 -4.58 13.72
C MET A 131 -10.26 -5.40 14.73
N ASP A 132 -10.79 -6.51 15.21
CA ASP A 132 -10.13 -7.31 16.24
C ASP A 132 -8.80 -7.92 15.76
N PRO A 133 -8.75 -8.66 14.62
CA PRO A 133 -7.46 -9.16 14.12
C PRO A 133 -6.46 -8.06 13.77
N ALA A 134 -6.92 -6.87 13.38
CA ALA A 134 -6.04 -5.74 13.11
C ALA A 134 -5.52 -5.07 14.39
N ALA A 135 -6.31 -5.05 15.46
CA ALA A 135 -5.94 -4.38 16.71
C ALA A 135 -5.06 -5.26 17.62
N GLU A 136 -5.19 -6.59 17.53
CA GLU A 136 -4.52 -7.54 18.42
C GLU A 136 -2.99 -7.34 18.51
N PRO A 137 -2.24 -7.18 17.41
CA PRO A 137 -0.79 -7.00 17.49
C PRO A 137 -0.37 -5.75 18.27
N PHE A 138 -1.08 -4.65 18.09
CA PHE A 138 -0.79 -3.40 18.81
C PHE A 138 -1.13 -3.50 20.31
N LYS A 139 -2.21 -4.21 20.66
CA LYS A 139 -2.57 -4.49 22.06
C LYS A 139 -1.47 -5.32 22.72
N LYS A 140 -1.03 -6.40 22.08
CA LYS A 140 0.05 -7.27 22.59
C LYS A 140 1.36 -6.49 22.79
N LEU A 141 1.73 -5.67 21.81
CA LEU A 141 2.94 -4.87 21.91
C LEU A 141 2.90 -3.93 23.12
N ARG A 142 1.76 -3.25 23.32
CA ARG A 142 1.57 -2.36 24.48
C ARG A 142 1.58 -3.14 25.80
N GLU A 143 0.93 -4.31 25.86
CA GLU A 143 0.87 -5.15 27.07
C GLU A 143 2.22 -5.76 27.43
N SER A 144 3.13 -5.96 26.45
CA SER A 144 4.50 -6.39 26.69
C SER A 144 5.39 -5.35 27.34
N GLY A 145 4.95 -4.10 27.46
CA GLY A 145 5.76 -2.98 27.95
C GLY A 145 6.82 -2.54 26.95
N TRP A 146 6.62 -2.84 25.66
CA TRP A 146 7.55 -2.43 24.61
C TRP A 146 7.71 -0.91 24.53
N GLU A 147 8.96 -0.46 24.48
CA GLU A 147 9.33 0.92 24.28
C GLU A 147 10.24 1.04 23.04
N PRO A 148 10.07 2.08 22.23
CA PRO A 148 10.94 2.29 21.07
C PRO A 148 12.36 2.63 21.51
N SER A 149 13.35 2.02 20.84
CA SER A 149 14.76 2.39 21.04
C SER A 149 15.05 3.81 20.53
N GLU A 150 16.13 4.42 21.00
CA GLU A 150 16.52 5.76 20.51
C GLU A 150 16.85 5.72 18.99
N ASP A 151 17.39 4.63 18.49
CA ASP A 151 17.65 4.47 17.05
C ASP A 151 16.36 4.52 16.23
N MET A 152 15.26 4.00 16.75
CA MET A 152 13.95 4.06 16.08
C MET A 152 13.37 5.47 16.01
N LYS A 153 13.85 6.40 16.82
CA LYS A 153 13.40 7.80 16.83
C LYS A 153 14.22 8.70 15.89
N ASN A 154 15.28 8.16 15.29
CA ASN A 154 16.12 8.91 14.37
C ASN A 154 15.73 8.65 12.91
N PRO A 155 15.10 9.61 12.20
CA PRO A 155 14.69 9.42 10.81
C PRO A 155 15.88 9.25 9.83
N ASP A 156 17.08 9.66 10.19
CA ASP A 156 18.27 9.54 9.33
C ASP A 156 18.75 8.07 9.21
N ASN A 157 18.33 7.20 10.13
CA ASN A 157 18.58 5.76 10.04
C ASN A 157 17.77 5.07 8.93
N TYR A 158 16.81 5.77 8.33
CA TYR A 158 15.89 5.24 7.33
C TYR A 158 15.94 6.06 6.03
N PRO A 159 17.03 5.96 5.26
CA PRO A 159 17.18 6.68 4.00
C PRO A 159 16.15 6.20 2.97
N VAL A 160 15.58 7.16 2.22
CA VAL A 160 14.65 6.85 1.13
C VAL A 160 15.41 6.91 -0.18
N LYS A 161 15.90 5.75 -0.63
CA LYS A 161 16.57 5.58 -1.91
C LYS A 161 15.69 4.71 -2.80
N ILE A 162 15.06 5.34 -3.79
CA ILE A 162 14.16 4.63 -4.72
C ILE A 162 15.00 3.70 -5.58
N GLU A 163 14.68 2.42 -5.54
CA GLU A 163 15.28 1.36 -6.34
C GLU A 163 14.19 0.58 -7.06
N ASN A 164 14.56 -0.12 -8.14
CA ASN A 164 13.58 -0.92 -8.86
C ASN A 164 13.17 -2.12 -7.98
N PRO A 165 11.87 -2.28 -7.66
CA PRO A 165 11.42 -3.40 -6.85
C PRO A 165 11.68 -4.74 -7.54
N THR A 166 11.92 -5.78 -6.75
CA THR A 166 12.03 -7.15 -7.26
C THR A 166 10.63 -7.78 -7.39
N GLY A 167 10.44 -8.59 -8.42
CA GLY A 167 9.19 -9.28 -8.70
C GLY A 167 9.13 -9.69 -10.17
N LYS A 168 8.01 -10.29 -10.56
CA LYS A 168 7.76 -10.71 -11.94
C LYS A 168 6.97 -9.64 -12.69
N LEU A 169 7.28 -9.47 -13.96
CA LEU A 169 6.49 -8.68 -14.87
C LEU A 169 5.72 -9.64 -15.77
N THR A 170 4.40 -9.75 -15.58
CA THR A 170 3.60 -10.75 -16.26
C THR A 170 2.45 -10.14 -17.07
N LYS A 171 1.99 -10.84 -18.10
CA LYS A 171 0.80 -10.50 -18.86
C LYS A 171 -0.46 -10.65 -17.98
N GLU A 172 -0.47 -11.65 -17.12
CA GLU A 172 -1.54 -11.84 -16.14
C GLU A 172 -1.65 -10.66 -15.16
N GLY A 173 -0.51 -10.15 -14.67
CA GLY A 173 -0.49 -8.93 -13.85
C GLY A 173 -1.03 -7.70 -14.58
N THR A 174 -0.74 -7.58 -15.89
CA THR A 174 -1.30 -6.52 -16.73
C THR A 174 -2.82 -6.68 -16.90
N ARG A 175 -3.31 -7.89 -17.18
CA ARG A 175 -4.75 -8.18 -17.27
C ARG A 175 -5.46 -7.86 -15.96
N GLN A 176 -4.85 -8.17 -14.83
CA GLN A 176 -5.42 -7.85 -13.53
C GLN A 176 -5.52 -6.33 -13.31
N ASN A 177 -4.52 -5.55 -13.76
CA ASN A 177 -4.57 -4.09 -13.71
C ASN A 177 -5.71 -3.55 -14.58
N VAL A 178 -5.84 -4.04 -15.81
CA VAL A 178 -6.93 -3.64 -16.75
C VAL A 178 -8.29 -3.94 -16.13
N ARG A 179 -8.49 -5.14 -15.61
CA ARG A 179 -9.75 -5.52 -14.97
C ARG A 179 -10.06 -4.63 -13.77
N THR A 180 -9.08 -4.42 -12.88
CA THR A 180 -9.28 -3.59 -11.70
C THR A 180 -9.69 -2.17 -12.09
N LEU A 181 -9.04 -1.60 -13.10
CA LEU A 181 -9.36 -0.28 -13.63
C LEU A 181 -10.80 -0.24 -14.17
N LEU A 182 -11.17 -1.19 -15.02
CA LEU A 182 -12.51 -1.25 -15.62
C LEU A 182 -13.60 -1.42 -14.56
N GLU A 183 -13.40 -2.33 -13.60
CA GLU A 183 -14.36 -2.54 -12.52
C GLU A 183 -14.49 -1.34 -11.58
N TYR A 184 -13.38 -0.66 -11.30
CA TYR A 184 -13.42 0.56 -10.50
C TYR A 184 -14.17 1.68 -11.23
N VAL A 185 -13.82 1.96 -12.49
CA VAL A 185 -14.46 3.00 -13.30
C VAL A 185 -15.96 2.74 -13.48
N GLU A 186 -16.35 1.48 -13.73
CA GLU A 186 -17.76 1.08 -13.76
C GLU A 186 -18.45 1.40 -12.43
N GLY A 187 -17.83 1.04 -11.32
CA GLY A 187 -18.36 1.37 -9.99
C GLY A 187 -18.51 2.88 -9.78
N TRP A 188 -17.51 3.66 -10.17
CA TRP A 188 -17.55 5.12 -10.04
C TRP A 188 -18.63 5.77 -10.90
N LEU A 189 -18.80 5.32 -12.15
CA LEU A 189 -19.89 5.78 -13.03
C LEU A 189 -21.28 5.49 -12.45
N ASN A 190 -21.39 4.48 -11.60
CA ASN A 190 -22.60 4.13 -10.86
C ASN A 190 -22.67 4.75 -9.44
N GLY A 191 -21.88 5.80 -9.17
CA GLY A 191 -21.91 6.56 -7.92
C GLY A 191 -21.20 5.91 -6.73
N ARG A 192 -20.30 4.95 -6.97
CA ARG A 192 -19.50 4.30 -5.93
C ARG A 192 -18.10 4.90 -5.85
N GLY A 193 -17.68 5.36 -4.67
CA GLY A 193 -16.32 5.89 -4.45
C GLY A 193 -15.28 4.80 -4.25
N ALA A 194 -15.70 3.58 -3.87
CA ALA A 194 -14.85 2.39 -3.73
C ALA A 194 -15.65 1.14 -4.08
N LYS A 195 -14.97 0.06 -4.45
CA LYS A 195 -15.58 -1.20 -4.85
C LYS A 195 -14.78 -2.39 -4.31
N GLY A 196 -15.49 -3.41 -3.82
CA GLY A 196 -14.87 -4.72 -3.53
C GLY A 196 -14.54 -5.43 -4.85
N ILE A 197 -13.26 -5.72 -5.08
CA ILE A 197 -12.78 -6.38 -6.30
C ILE A 197 -12.01 -7.63 -5.90
N ASP A 198 -12.41 -8.78 -6.48
CA ASP A 198 -11.70 -10.04 -6.33
C ASP A 198 -10.42 -10.05 -7.17
N ARG A 199 -9.40 -10.73 -6.67
CA ARG A 199 -8.26 -11.06 -7.51
C ARG A 199 -8.67 -12.13 -8.52
N LEU A 200 -8.39 -11.86 -9.79
CA LEU A 200 -8.75 -12.72 -10.93
C LEU A 200 -8.14 -14.10 -10.94
N ALA A 201 -7.09 -14.36 -10.24
CA ALA A 201 -6.30 -15.57 -10.35
C ALA A 201 -7.15 -16.86 -10.19
N GLY A 202 -8.08 -17.08 -11.11
CA GLY A 202 -8.74 -18.34 -11.45
C GLY A 202 -9.40 -19.15 -10.32
N ARG A 203 -9.53 -18.60 -9.13
CA ARG A 203 -10.12 -19.26 -7.96
C ARG A 203 -11.13 -18.37 -7.27
N PRO A 204 -12.37 -18.31 -7.76
CA PRO A 204 -13.45 -17.76 -6.96
C PRO A 204 -13.49 -18.52 -5.63
N GLY A 205 -13.59 -17.82 -4.51
CA GLY A 205 -14.00 -18.40 -3.24
C GLY A 205 -12.93 -18.68 -2.18
N LYS A 206 -11.63 -18.42 -2.41
CA LYS A 206 -10.61 -18.64 -1.36
C LYS A 206 -9.79 -17.41 -0.97
N ARG A 207 -10.07 -16.25 -1.53
CA ARG A 207 -9.41 -14.99 -1.17
C ARG A 207 -10.46 -13.91 -0.96
N PRO A 208 -10.28 -13.05 0.06
CA PRO A 208 -11.21 -11.95 0.28
C PRO A 208 -11.17 -10.96 -0.89
N ALA A 209 -12.33 -10.38 -1.23
CA ALA A 209 -12.36 -9.19 -2.03
C ALA A 209 -11.63 -8.08 -1.27
N LEU A 210 -10.90 -7.23 -2.00
CA LEU A 210 -10.23 -6.08 -1.43
C LEU A 210 -11.04 -4.83 -1.73
N MET A 211 -11.08 -3.90 -0.77
CA MET A 211 -11.59 -2.57 -1.00
C MET A 211 -10.63 -1.82 -1.93
N GLU A 212 -11.08 -1.59 -3.15
CA GLU A 212 -10.33 -0.86 -4.18
C GLU A 212 -10.96 0.50 -4.41
N ASP A 213 -10.12 1.51 -4.52
CA ASP A 213 -10.48 2.91 -4.66
C ASP A 213 -9.72 3.57 -5.83
N LEU A 214 -9.75 4.90 -5.89
CA LEU A 214 -9.06 5.65 -6.95
C LEU A 214 -7.55 5.36 -6.99
N ALA A 215 -6.90 5.16 -5.83
CA ALA A 215 -5.47 4.85 -5.77
C ALA A 215 -5.12 3.59 -6.55
N THR A 216 -5.99 2.58 -6.47
CA THR A 216 -5.82 1.32 -7.20
C THR A 216 -5.99 1.49 -8.71
N ALA A 217 -6.97 2.30 -9.14
CA ALA A 217 -7.13 2.64 -10.55
C ALA A 217 -5.90 3.42 -11.07
N ARG A 218 -5.43 4.39 -10.28
CA ARG A 218 -4.26 5.22 -10.60
C ARG A 218 -2.99 4.39 -10.79
N ILE A 219 -2.65 3.52 -9.86
CA ILE A 219 -1.45 2.66 -9.99
C ILE A 219 -1.59 1.65 -11.12
N SER A 220 -2.80 1.10 -11.35
CA SER A 220 -3.05 0.19 -12.45
C SER A 220 -2.84 0.85 -13.80
N THR A 221 -3.37 2.06 -13.99
CA THR A 221 -3.15 2.87 -15.20
C THR A 221 -1.68 3.20 -15.38
N GLY A 222 -0.98 3.61 -14.32
CA GLY A 222 0.44 3.93 -14.35
C GLY A 222 1.29 2.74 -14.79
N GLN A 223 1.03 1.55 -14.25
CA GLN A 223 1.77 0.33 -14.65
C GLN A 223 1.51 -0.06 -16.11
N ILE A 224 0.26 0.01 -16.57
CA ILE A 224 -0.07 -0.29 -17.96
C ILE A 224 0.67 0.70 -18.88
N ALA A 225 0.60 1.99 -18.59
CA ALA A 225 1.29 3.02 -19.36
C ALA A 225 2.80 2.81 -19.39
N GLN A 226 3.43 2.56 -18.25
CA GLN A 226 4.87 2.32 -18.15
C GLN A 226 5.31 1.12 -19.00
N ARG A 227 4.56 0.01 -18.92
CA ARG A 227 4.84 -1.21 -19.69
C ARG A 227 4.76 -0.98 -21.20
N ILE A 228 3.80 -0.18 -21.66
CA ILE A 228 3.65 0.19 -23.07
C ILE A 228 4.78 1.14 -23.50
N ILE A 229 5.07 2.17 -22.73
CA ILE A 229 6.13 3.15 -23.04
C ILE A 229 7.48 2.45 -23.23
N HIS A 230 7.83 1.57 -22.31
CA HIS A 230 9.12 0.85 -22.33
C HIS A 230 9.08 -0.45 -23.14
N LYS A 231 7.97 -0.78 -23.77
CA LYS A 231 7.78 -2.03 -24.56
C LYS A 231 8.25 -3.26 -23.78
N SER A 232 7.88 -3.32 -22.50
CA SER A 232 8.36 -4.37 -21.59
C SER A 232 7.90 -5.74 -22.05
N VAL A 233 8.76 -6.75 -21.88
CA VAL A 233 8.46 -8.13 -22.21
C VAL A 233 7.88 -8.83 -20.98
N ALA A 234 6.76 -9.52 -21.16
CA ALA A 234 6.14 -10.30 -20.10
C ALA A 234 6.86 -11.65 -19.94
N GLU A 235 7.21 -12.00 -18.69
CA GLU A 235 7.98 -13.22 -18.39
C GLU A 235 7.16 -14.51 -18.54
N ASP A 236 5.84 -14.42 -18.46
CA ASP A 236 4.92 -15.58 -18.53
C ASP A 236 4.54 -15.95 -19.98
N THR A 237 4.67 -15.03 -20.93
CA THR A 237 4.28 -15.24 -22.33
C THR A 237 5.39 -14.90 -23.33
N GLU A 238 6.48 -14.27 -22.87
CA GLU A 238 7.55 -13.72 -23.71
C GLU A 238 7.07 -12.67 -24.73
N GLU A 239 5.85 -12.15 -24.56
CA GLU A 239 5.25 -11.15 -25.43
C GLU A 239 5.56 -9.73 -24.95
N GLN A 240 5.77 -8.84 -25.91
CA GLN A 240 6.02 -7.42 -25.64
C GLN A 240 4.70 -6.68 -25.42
N HIS A 241 4.66 -5.83 -24.38
CA HIS A 241 3.57 -4.88 -24.21
C HIS A 241 3.67 -3.77 -25.25
N ASN A 242 2.60 -3.55 -26.00
CA ASN A 242 2.55 -2.53 -27.06
C ASN A 242 1.14 -1.92 -27.17
N THR A 243 1.03 -0.85 -27.95
CA THR A 243 -0.24 -0.15 -28.19
C THR A 243 -1.19 -0.84 -29.14
N ASN A 244 -0.77 -1.93 -29.78
CA ASN A 244 -1.59 -2.68 -30.75
C ASN A 244 -2.56 -3.66 -30.08
N THR A 245 -2.74 -3.56 -28.79
CA THR A 245 -3.75 -4.31 -28.01
C THR A 245 -5.20 -3.92 -28.37
N LYS A 246 -5.50 -3.70 -29.65
CA LYS A 246 -6.89 -3.62 -30.12
C LYS A 246 -7.59 -4.98 -30.15
N GLU A 247 -6.85 -6.06 -29.91
CA GLU A 247 -7.35 -7.44 -29.97
C GLU A 247 -7.33 -8.16 -28.60
N GLU A 248 -6.99 -7.47 -27.51
CA GLU A 248 -7.05 -8.01 -26.13
C GLU A 248 -8.16 -7.30 -25.31
#